data_8aa424d06a5d3897f8c059006820fb53
#
_entry.id   8aa424d06a5d3897f8c059006820fb53
#
_cell.length_a   1.000
_cell.length_b   1.000
_cell.length_c   1.000
_cell.angle_alpha   90.00
_cell.angle_beta   90.00
_cell.angle_gamma   90.00
#
_symmetry.space_group_name_H-M   'P 1'
#
loop_
_entity.id
_entity.type
_entity.pdbx_description
1 polymer ?
#
loop_
_entity_poly.entity_id
_entity_poly.type
_entity_poly.pdbx_seq_one_letter_code
_entity_poly.pdbx_strand_id
1 'polypeptide(L)'
;MEELTKVEEKIKMIFWKLKKAFVKDIIAELPDEPKPPYNTISSVTRILAGKGYLKYKAYGKTYEYYPAVSQAYYRKLKVKKMLSAQFGNSPASLLSFIIKEEKLSKDEINKLKEIINQID
;
A
#
# COMPACT_ATOMS: atom_id res chain seq x y z
N MET A 1 -3.12 -11.88 -4.18
CA MET A 1 -3.41 -11.62 -2.75
C MET A 1 -4.80 -11.03 -2.60
N GLU A 2 -5.43 -11.26 -1.46
CA GLU A 2 -6.76 -10.73 -1.20
C GLU A 2 -6.75 -9.20 -1.17
N GLU A 3 -7.83 -8.61 -1.65
CA GLU A 3 -7.99 -7.17 -1.59
C GLU A 3 -8.21 -6.69 -0.16
N LEU A 4 -7.81 -5.44 0.08
CA LEU A 4 -7.91 -4.83 1.40
C LEU A 4 -9.01 -3.78 1.41
N THR A 5 -9.67 -3.63 2.57
CA THR A 5 -10.56 -2.51 2.83
C THR A 5 -9.75 -1.22 2.99
N LYS A 6 -10.42 -0.07 3.00
CA LYS A 6 -9.75 1.23 3.20
C LYS A 6 -9.03 1.31 4.55
N VAL A 7 -9.64 0.76 5.60
CA VAL A 7 -9.04 0.74 6.93
C VAL A 7 -7.80 -0.16 6.94
N GLU A 8 -7.90 -1.35 6.34
CA GLU A 8 -6.77 -2.26 6.22
C GLU A 8 -5.61 -1.64 5.44
N GLU A 9 -5.91 -0.95 4.33
CA GLU A 9 -4.91 -0.24 3.54
C GLU A 9 -4.18 0.82 4.37
N LYS A 10 -4.92 1.61 5.12
CA LYS A 10 -4.37 2.68 5.96
C LYS A 10 -3.42 2.12 7.01
N ILE A 11 -3.82 1.06 7.69
CA ILE A 11 -2.99 0.43 8.74
C ILE A 11 -1.76 -0.23 8.13
N LYS A 12 -1.92 -0.92 7.01
CA LYS A 12 -0.81 -1.53 6.29
C LYS A 12 0.25 -0.49 5.91
N MET A 13 -0.16 0.68 5.42
CA MET A 13 0.77 1.77 5.07
C MET A 13 1.59 2.22 6.26
N ILE A 14 0.99 2.26 7.45
CA ILE A 14 1.71 2.63 8.66
C ILE A 14 2.78 1.59 8.99
N PHE A 15 2.48 0.30 8.83
CA PHE A 15 3.47 -0.76 9.02
C PHE A 15 4.66 -0.62 8.06
N TRP A 16 4.42 -0.26 6.80
CA TRP A 16 5.53 0.00 5.86
C TRP A 16 6.37 1.20 6.30
N LYS A 17 5.73 2.23 6.82
CA LYS A 17 6.42 3.43 7.33
C LYS A 17 7.31 3.09 8.53
N LEU A 18 6.76 2.35 9.49
CA LEU A 18 7.46 2.03 10.74
C LEU A 18 8.38 0.82 10.61
N LYS A 19 8.18 -0.03 9.59
CA LYS A 19 8.89 -1.27 9.30
C LYS A 19 8.52 -2.41 10.25
N LYS A 20 8.36 -2.15 11.52
CA LYS A 20 7.83 -3.07 12.52
C LYS A 20 7.18 -2.26 13.62
N ALA A 21 6.14 -2.80 14.23
CA ALA A 21 5.39 -2.08 15.26
C ALA A 21 4.52 -2.99 16.10
N PHE A 22 4.27 -2.57 17.33
CA PHE A 22 3.18 -3.09 18.13
C PHE A 22 1.90 -2.33 17.79
N VAL A 23 0.75 -2.89 18.15
CA VAL A 23 -0.55 -2.24 17.86
C VAL A 23 -0.61 -0.83 18.45
N LYS A 24 -0.09 -0.63 19.66
CA LYS A 24 -0.06 0.70 20.30
C LYS A 24 0.68 1.74 19.45
N ASP A 25 1.72 1.32 18.74
CA ASP A 25 2.51 2.22 17.89
C ASP A 25 1.71 2.66 16.67
N ILE A 26 0.90 1.76 16.13
CA ILE A 26 0.00 2.06 15.00
C ILE A 26 -1.05 3.08 15.42
N ILE A 27 -1.65 2.88 16.60
CA ILE A 27 -2.66 3.81 17.12
C ILE A 27 -2.06 5.21 17.28
N ALA A 28 -0.83 5.31 17.78
CA ALA A 28 -0.14 6.58 17.94
C ALA A 28 0.06 7.33 16.62
N GLU A 29 0.23 6.60 15.52
CA GLU A 29 0.41 7.20 14.19
C GLU A 29 -0.90 7.59 13.52
N LEU A 30 -2.04 7.08 13.97
CA LEU A 30 -3.33 7.42 13.38
C LEU A 30 -3.73 8.86 13.72
N PRO A 31 -4.24 9.63 12.73
CA PRO A 31 -4.62 11.02 12.96
C PRO A 31 -5.96 11.20 13.66
N ASP A 32 -6.70 10.12 13.86
CA ASP A 32 -8.06 10.14 14.40
C ASP A 32 -8.11 10.70 15.81
N GLU A 33 -9.10 11.56 16.08
CA GLU A 33 -9.39 12.10 17.41
C GLU A 33 -10.89 11.97 17.69
N PRO A 34 -11.29 11.22 18.73
CA PRO A 34 -10.42 10.41 19.60
C PRO A 34 -9.77 9.24 18.88
N LYS A 35 -8.67 8.74 19.45
CA LYS A 35 -8.00 7.58 18.88
C LYS A 35 -8.93 6.36 18.87
N PRO A 36 -8.83 5.48 17.84
CA PRO A 36 -9.64 4.27 17.81
C PRO A 36 -9.28 3.33 18.96
N PRO A 37 -10.24 2.50 19.42
CA PRO A 37 -9.98 1.53 20.48
C PRO A 37 -8.90 0.52 20.08
N TYR A 38 -8.12 0.11 21.08
CA TYR A 38 -7.07 -0.90 20.88
C TYR A 38 -7.60 -2.17 20.22
N ASN A 39 -8.73 -2.68 20.70
CA ASN A 39 -9.28 -3.94 20.17
C ASN A 39 -9.66 -3.84 18.69
N THR A 40 -10.13 -2.68 18.25
CA THR A 40 -10.46 -2.45 16.84
C THR A 40 -9.21 -2.57 15.96
N ILE A 41 -8.14 -1.88 16.34
CA ILE A 41 -6.90 -1.90 15.56
C ILE A 41 -6.20 -3.25 15.66
N SER A 42 -6.25 -3.89 16.82
CA SER A 42 -5.72 -5.24 17.00
C SER A 42 -6.41 -6.25 16.08
N SER A 43 -7.75 -6.15 15.96
CA SER A 43 -8.52 -7.03 15.08
C SER A 43 -8.15 -6.84 13.61
N VAL A 44 -8.03 -5.58 13.16
CA VAL A 44 -7.63 -5.28 11.78
C VAL A 44 -6.23 -5.81 11.50
N THR A 45 -5.31 -5.64 12.45
CA THR A 45 -3.93 -6.11 12.33
C THR A 45 -3.88 -7.64 12.18
N ARG A 46 -4.70 -8.37 12.97
CA ARG A 46 -4.80 -9.82 12.86
C ARG A 46 -5.36 -10.26 11.51
N ILE A 47 -6.34 -9.53 10.99
CA ILE A 47 -6.89 -9.79 9.66
C ILE A 47 -5.81 -9.61 8.58
N LEU A 48 -5.02 -8.55 8.67
CA LEU A 48 -3.90 -8.34 7.76
C LEU A 48 -2.89 -9.48 7.81
N ALA A 49 -2.57 -9.96 9.00
CA ALA A 49 -1.68 -11.11 9.17
C ALA A 49 -2.31 -12.37 8.56
N GLY A 50 -3.61 -12.58 8.78
CA GLY A 50 -4.34 -13.71 8.21
C GLY A 50 -4.39 -13.69 6.68
N LYS A 51 -4.42 -12.50 6.09
CA LYS A 51 -4.38 -12.32 4.62
C LYS A 51 -2.96 -12.42 4.04
N GLY A 52 -1.95 -12.59 4.88
CA GLY A 52 -0.57 -12.75 4.41
C GLY A 52 0.23 -11.47 4.25
N TYR A 53 -0.30 -10.31 4.65
CA TYR A 53 0.40 -9.03 4.52
C TYR A 53 1.38 -8.75 5.65
N LEU A 54 1.15 -9.34 6.82
CA LEU A 54 1.97 -9.15 8.00
C LEU A 54 2.41 -10.49 8.56
N LYS A 55 3.58 -10.47 9.20
CA LYS A 55 4.08 -11.53 10.08
C LYS A 55 4.27 -10.92 11.46
N TYR A 56 4.51 -11.74 12.46
CA TYR A 56 4.70 -11.23 13.81
C TYR A 56 5.72 -12.06 14.59
N LYS A 57 6.25 -11.42 15.63
CA LYS A 57 7.09 -12.04 16.63
C LYS A 57 6.46 -11.78 17.99
N ALA A 58 6.31 -12.85 18.78
CA ALA A 58 5.70 -12.75 20.10
C ALA A 58 6.72 -12.24 21.13
N TYR A 59 6.26 -11.32 21.96
CA TYR A 59 6.99 -10.83 23.14
C TYR A 59 6.04 -10.94 24.33
N GLY A 60 6.05 -12.11 25.00
CA GLY A 60 5.07 -12.40 26.04
C GLY A 60 3.67 -12.44 25.44
N LYS A 61 2.78 -11.59 25.96
CA LYS A 61 1.38 -11.51 25.49
C LYS A 61 1.17 -10.49 24.36
N THR A 62 2.22 -9.79 23.93
CA THR A 62 2.13 -8.81 22.84
C THR A 62 2.88 -9.31 21.63
N TYR A 63 2.42 -8.86 20.45
CA TYR A 63 3.02 -9.21 19.18
C TYR A 63 3.55 -7.97 18.49
N GLU A 64 4.80 -8.05 18.04
CA GLU A 64 5.37 -7.05 17.15
C GLU A 64 5.16 -7.53 15.72
N TYR A 65 4.39 -6.78 14.95
CA TYR A 65 4.09 -7.12 13.56
C TYR A 65 5.05 -6.43 12.62
N TYR A 66 5.28 -7.05 11.48
CA TYR A 66 6.11 -6.47 10.42
C TYR A 66 5.59 -6.93 9.05
N PRO A 67 5.85 -6.14 7.97
CA PRO A 67 5.39 -6.50 6.64
C PRO A 67 5.97 -7.82 6.15
N ALA A 68 5.11 -8.72 5.70
CA ALA A 68 5.51 -9.96 5.02
C ALA A 68 5.73 -9.73 3.54
N VAL A 69 5.16 -8.63 3.00
CA VAL A 69 5.20 -8.27 1.59
C VAL A 69 5.75 -6.87 1.48
N SER A 70 6.74 -6.66 0.62
CA SER A 70 7.30 -5.34 0.40
C SER A 70 6.28 -4.41 -0.28
N GLN A 71 6.43 -3.10 -0.05
CA GLN A 71 5.58 -2.10 -0.71
C GLN A 71 5.73 -2.18 -2.23
N ALA A 72 6.94 -2.37 -2.72
CA ALA A 72 7.21 -2.48 -4.15
C ALA A 72 6.50 -3.70 -4.78
N TYR A 73 6.57 -4.85 -4.10
CA TYR A 73 5.88 -6.06 -4.58
C TYR A 73 4.37 -5.87 -4.61
N TYR A 74 3.81 -5.28 -3.56
CA TYR A 74 2.37 -4.99 -3.49
C TYR A 74 1.93 -4.04 -4.61
N ARG A 75 2.69 -2.97 -4.85
CA ARG A 75 2.43 -2.04 -5.96
C ARG A 75 2.43 -2.75 -7.31
N LYS A 76 3.40 -3.64 -7.50
CA LYS A 76 3.50 -4.43 -8.73
C LYS A 76 2.23 -5.25 -8.97
N LEU A 77 1.75 -5.95 -7.94
CA LEU A 77 0.52 -6.74 -8.05
C LEU A 77 -0.69 -5.89 -8.37
N LYS A 78 -0.83 -4.74 -7.70
CA LYS A 78 -1.95 -3.82 -7.92
C LYS A 78 -1.95 -3.25 -9.34
N VAL A 79 -0.79 -2.83 -9.83
CA VAL A 79 -0.67 -2.29 -11.19
C VAL A 79 -0.98 -3.37 -12.22
N LYS A 80 -0.46 -4.58 -12.04
CA LYS A 80 -0.75 -5.69 -12.96
C LYS A 80 -2.24 -5.99 -13.03
N LYS A 81 -2.92 -6.03 -11.89
CA LYS A 81 -4.36 -6.29 -11.84
C LYS A 81 -5.14 -5.20 -12.54
N MET A 82 -4.78 -3.94 -12.31
CA MET A 82 -5.43 -2.81 -12.96
C MET A 82 -5.23 -2.83 -14.47
N LEU A 83 -4.01 -3.09 -14.94
CA LEU A 83 -3.72 -3.18 -16.36
C LEU A 83 -4.55 -4.27 -17.04
N SER A 84 -4.63 -5.43 -16.40
CA SER A 84 -5.42 -6.55 -16.93
C SER A 84 -6.91 -6.21 -16.99
N ALA A 85 -7.45 -5.63 -15.91
CA ALA A 85 -8.89 -5.40 -15.79
C ALA A 85 -9.37 -4.20 -16.62
N GLN A 86 -8.56 -3.15 -16.75
CA GLN A 86 -9.01 -1.87 -17.28
C GLN A 86 -8.32 -1.44 -18.59
N PHE A 87 -7.13 -1.96 -18.90
CA PHE A 87 -6.29 -1.44 -19.99
C PHE A 87 -5.76 -2.53 -20.92
N GLY A 88 -6.40 -3.70 -20.95
CA GLY A 88 -5.99 -4.77 -21.88
C GLY A 88 -4.52 -5.18 -21.75
N ASN A 89 -3.95 -5.11 -20.56
CA ASN A 89 -2.53 -5.38 -20.28
C ASN A 89 -1.57 -4.43 -20.99
N SER A 90 -2.03 -3.23 -21.40
CA SER A 90 -1.21 -2.27 -22.12
C SER A 90 -0.77 -1.10 -21.23
N PRO A 91 0.53 -1.03 -20.87
CA PRO A 91 1.05 0.16 -20.18
C PRO A 91 0.89 1.44 -20.99
N ALA A 92 1.01 1.36 -22.33
CA ALA A 92 0.82 2.51 -23.19
C ALA A 92 -0.61 3.06 -23.11
N SER A 93 -1.61 2.18 -23.02
CA SER A 93 -3.01 2.60 -22.85
C SER A 93 -3.22 3.29 -21.51
N LEU A 94 -2.64 2.79 -20.44
CA LEU A 94 -2.69 3.42 -19.12
C LEU A 94 -2.05 4.81 -19.17
N LEU A 95 -0.86 4.91 -19.74
CA LEU A 95 -0.15 6.20 -19.83
C LEU A 95 -0.93 7.21 -20.66
N SER A 96 -1.48 6.79 -21.80
CA SER A 96 -2.31 7.66 -22.64
C SER A 96 -3.52 8.19 -21.89
N PHE A 97 -4.18 7.31 -21.12
CA PHE A 97 -5.32 7.69 -20.29
C PHE A 97 -4.93 8.74 -19.26
N ILE A 98 -3.81 8.53 -18.55
CA ILE A 98 -3.33 9.46 -17.53
C ILE A 98 -3.04 10.85 -18.16
N ILE A 99 -2.35 10.87 -19.30
CA ILE A 99 -1.99 12.13 -19.96
C ILE A 99 -3.23 12.92 -20.33
N LYS A 100 -4.26 12.25 -20.85
CA LYS A 100 -5.50 12.92 -21.29
C LYS A 100 -6.37 13.36 -20.14
N GLU A 101 -6.59 12.46 -19.17
CA GLU A 101 -7.56 12.69 -18.09
C GLU A 101 -7.01 13.61 -17.00
N GLU A 102 -5.73 13.52 -16.68
CA GLU A 102 -5.11 14.34 -15.64
C GLU A 102 -4.56 15.64 -16.18
N LYS A 103 -4.65 15.88 -17.50
CA LYS A 103 -4.18 17.11 -18.14
C LYS A 103 -2.78 17.49 -17.69
N LEU A 104 -1.83 16.59 -17.92
CA LEU A 104 -0.46 16.78 -17.47
C LEU A 104 0.18 18.03 -18.03
N SER A 105 0.95 18.75 -17.20
CA SER A 105 1.74 19.89 -17.62
C SER A 105 2.90 19.45 -18.52
N LYS A 106 3.51 20.45 -19.21
CA LYS A 106 4.71 20.17 -20.00
C LYS A 106 5.84 19.60 -19.14
N ASP A 107 5.99 20.08 -17.90
CA ASP A 107 7.01 19.60 -16.99
C ASP A 107 6.79 18.13 -16.63
N GLU A 108 5.55 17.72 -16.35
CA GLU A 108 5.23 16.31 -16.08
C GLU A 108 5.49 15.44 -17.31
N ILE A 109 5.10 15.89 -18.49
CA ILE A 109 5.34 15.17 -19.75
C ILE A 109 6.84 15.01 -19.99
N ASN A 110 7.63 16.06 -19.75
CA ASN A 110 9.08 16.00 -19.90
C ASN A 110 9.72 15.01 -18.95
N LYS A 111 9.23 14.95 -17.69
CA LYS A 111 9.68 13.95 -16.72
C LYS A 111 9.40 12.53 -17.21
N LEU A 112 8.22 12.30 -17.78
CA LEU A 112 7.87 10.99 -18.35
C LEU A 112 8.80 10.62 -19.51
N LYS A 113 9.11 11.58 -20.38
CA LYS A 113 10.04 11.35 -21.48
C LYS A 113 11.44 11.00 -20.99
N GLU A 114 11.90 11.66 -19.93
CA GLU A 114 13.19 11.37 -19.33
C GLU A 114 13.23 9.94 -18.78
N ILE A 115 12.18 9.53 -18.06
CA ILE A 115 12.07 8.18 -17.51
C ILE A 115 12.15 7.15 -18.64
N ILE A 116 11.40 7.36 -19.73
CA ILE A 116 11.39 6.44 -20.87
C ILE A 116 12.78 6.37 -21.53
N ASN A 117 13.44 7.51 -21.69
CA ASN A 117 14.76 7.58 -22.33
C ASN A 117 15.88 6.96 -21.49
N GLN A 118 15.69 6.80 -20.18
CA GLN A 118 16.64 6.16 -19.30
C GLN A 118 16.53 4.64 -19.28
N ILE A 119 15.50 4.10 -19.89
CA ILE A 119 15.28 2.65 -19.96
C ILE A 119 16.01 2.10 -21.18
N ASP A 120 16.88 1.15 -20.95
CA ASP A 120 17.62 0.47 -22.04
C ASP A 120 16.76 -0.58 -22.74
#